data_70151b00337490986032f9b4228a5630
#
_entry.id   70151b00337490986032f9b4228a5630
#
_cell.length_a   1.000
_cell.length_b   1.000
_cell.length_c   1.000
_cell.angle_alpha   90.00
_cell.angle_beta   90.00
_cell.angle_gamma   90.00
#
_symmetry.space_group_name_H-M   'P 1'
#
loop_
_entity.id
_entity.type
_entity.pdbx_description
1 polymer ?
#
loop_
_entity_poly.entity_id
_entity_poly.type
_entity_poly.pdbx_seq_one_letter_code
_entity_poly.pdbx_strand_id
1 'polypeptide(L)'
;MDFGIGFLTNNIMLPILDFFYGIVPSYGLAIVALTLLIRFALYPLNAGSIRNMRRMKITQPLMQKKVKEIQERYKDDPAKLQSEMGGVYKEFGNPLAGCFPVVLQMPILFALFATLRGSPFADITYPVNLQILPQDAIEQVEPQAFSTKPSSLYIADGEHFPVSAVLPSGNRIGVGDTATVRLQSTDGDSVQKLADEYAEEPSAFVPLWEVTKGEELVKIDQNGQITALAPGDVTVQAKVTGLAASKGFLFIKELGRIGAMGDDGEIHWDILGMVLFFGISLYVNQLLSGQSSSDNPQQETITKLTPVLFSGMFLFFPLPAGVLLYMVLANVFQTAQSFILSKEPLPENIQALVDAQEAKTASSDRGALAFEPGSRKSSDKGGGKSTAKGGDKENKSGSTAKGNAKGGKSNATRSKGNKKSGGGSKKKVSNR
;
A
#
# COMPACT_ATOMS: atom_id res chain seq x y z
N MET A 1 -6.73 14.99 11.01
CA MET A 1 -5.47 15.57 10.49
C MET A 1 -5.49 15.33 8.98
N ASP A 2 -5.63 16.42 8.25
CA ASP A 2 -5.68 16.36 6.79
C ASP A 2 -4.26 16.49 6.22
N PHE A 3 -3.39 15.56 6.40
CA PHE A 3 -1.97 15.54 5.99
C PHE A 3 -1.65 16.19 4.61
N GLY A 4 -2.38 17.26 4.23
CA GLY A 4 -2.25 17.94 2.95
C GLY A 4 -2.89 17.18 1.78
N ILE A 5 -3.62 16.09 2.05
CA ILE A 5 -4.28 15.27 1.02
C ILE A 5 -5.38 16.09 0.35
N GLY A 6 -6.20 16.81 1.12
CA GLY A 6 -7.24 17.70 0.58
C GLY A 6 -6.65 18.82 -0.29
N PHE A 7 -5.51 19.38 0.11
CA PHE A 7 -4.80 20.35 -0.72
C PHE A 7 -4.34 19.76 -2.04
N LEU A 8 -3.70 18.57 -2.01
CA LEU A 8 -3.28 17.87 -3.23
C LEU A 8 -4.45 17.51 -4.13
N THR A 9 -5.56 17.06 -3.56
CA THR A 9 -6.78 16.74 -4.30
C THR A 9 -7.37 17.98 -4.97
N ASN A 10 -7.70 19.02 -4.20
CA ASN A 10 -8.48 20.14 -4.70
C ASN A 10 -7.66 21.17 -5.50
N ASN A 11 -6.37 21.34 -5.17
CA ASN A 11 -5.54 22.38 -5.77
C ASN A 11 -4.58 21.86 -6.85
N ILE A 12 -4.40 20.55 -6.95
CA ILE A 12 -3.47 19.96 -7.91
C ILE A 12 -4.17 18.91 -8.78
N MET A 13 -4.76 17.87 -8.19
CA MET A 13 -5.25 16.74 -8.99
C MET A 13 -6.52 17.08 -9.76
N LEU A 14 -7.53 17.67 -9.11
CA LEU A 14 -8.76 18.06 -9.79
C LEU A 14 -8.52 19.08 -10.91
N PRO A 15 -7.79 20.22 -10.71
CA PRO A 15 -7.51 21.15 -11.79
C PRO A 15 -6.77 20.54 -12.98
N ILE A 16 -5.87 19.58 -12.73
CA ILE A 16 -5.17 18.87 -13.82
C ILE A 16 -6.13 17.93 -14.56
N LEU A 17 -6.99 17.21 -13.84
CA LEU A 17 -8.00 16.35 -14.46
C LEU A 17 -8.98 17.16 -15.31
N ASP A 18 -9.46 18.29 -14.80
CA ASP A 18 -10.38 19.20 -15.52
C ASP A 18 -9.72 19.79 -16.76
N PHE A 19 -8.45 20.20 -16.66
CA PHE A 19 -7.69 20.67 -17.81
C PHE A 19 -7.61 19.62 -18.92
N PHE A 20 -7.26 18.36 -18.60
CA PHE A 20 -7.18 17.31 -19.61
C PHE A 20 -8.56 16.88 -20.10
N TYR A 21 -9.56 16.89 -19.25
CA TYR A 21 -10.94 16.62 -19.64
C TYR A 21 -11.46 17.68 -20.65
N GLY A 22 -11.15 18.94 -20.43
CA GLY A 22 -11.49 20.03 -21.35
C GLY A 22 -10.85 19.90 -22.75
N ILE A 23 -9.71 19.17 -22.85
CA ILE A 23 -9.08 18.90 -24.14
C ILE A 23 -9.73 17.69 -24.83
N VAL A 24 -9.97 16.61 -24.06
CA VAL A 24 -10.61 15.40 -24.52
C VAL A 24 -11.63 14.98 -23.48
N PRO A 25 -12.96 15.03 -23.77
CA PRO A 25 -14.01 14.77 -22.79
C PRO A 25 -14.10 13.27 -22.44
N SER A 26 -13.08 12.79 -21.74
CA SER A 26 -12.96 11.42 -21.25
C SER A 26 -12.21 11.38 -19.94
N TYR A 27 -12.89 11.06 -18.83
CA TYR A 27 -12.27 10.93 -17.52
C TYR A 27 -11.18 9.85 -17.49
N GLY A 28 -11.34 8.77 -18.23
CA GLY A 28 -10.30 7.74 -18.34
C GLY A 28 -9.03 8.28 -18.98
N LEU A 29 -9.13 9.08 -20.06
CA LEU A 29 -7.96 9.74 -20.67
C LEU A 29 -7.38 10.81 -19.76
N ALA A 30 -8.19 11.55 -19.01
CA ALA A 30 -7.71 12.51 -18.02
C ALA A 30 -6.87 11.82 -16.92
N ILE A 31 -7.31 10.65 -16.43
CA ILE A 31 -6.53 9.83 -15.48
C ILE A 31 -5.21 9.34 -16.11
N VAL A 32 -5.24 8.90 -17.37
CA VAL A 32 -4.01 8.51 -18.11
C VAL A 32 -3.04 9.68 -18.20
N ALA A 33 -3.52 10.86 -18.62
CA ALA A 33 -2.71 12.07 -18.77
C ALA A 33 -2.12 12.53 -17.43
N LEU A 34 -2.95 12.56 -16.37
CA LEU A 34 -2.50 12.84 -15.00
C LEU A 34 -1.40 11.85 -14.56
N THR A 35 -1.62 10.56 -14.83
CA THR A 35 -0.63 9.51 -14.50
C THR A 35 0.70 9.77 -15.18
N LEU A 36 0.69 10.05 -16.48
CA LEU A 36 1.89 10.32 -17.25
C LEU A 36 2.58 11.59 -16.78
N LEU A 37 1.83 12.66 -16.52
CA LEU A 37 2.37 13.90 -15.97
C LEU A 37 3.13 13.67 -14.67
N ILE A 38 2.51 12.98 -13.72
CA ILE A 38 3.14 12.63 -12.45
C ILE A 38 4.39 11.77 -12.67
N ARG A 39 4.32 10.77 -13.55
CA ARG A 39 5.45 9.87 -13.85
C ARG A 39 6.62 10.60 -14.50
N PHE A 40 6.36 11.52 -15.41
CA PHE A 40 7.41 12.35 -16.01
C PHE A 40 8.02 13.32 -15.00
N ALA A 41 7.20 13.97 -14.16
CA ALA A 41 7.70 14.85 -13.10
C ALA A 41 8.61 14.10 -12.11
N LEU A 42 8.24 12.87 -11.75
CA LEU A 42 9.00 12.02 -10.82
C LEU A 42 10.10 11.19 -11.50
N TYR A 43 10.24 11.27 -12.83
CA TYR A 43 11.21 10.46 -13.58
C TYR A 43 12.63 10.57 -13.04
N PRO A 44 13.21 11.77 -12.79
CA PRO A 44 14.60 11.88 -12.35
C PRO A 44 14.82 11.24 -10.96
N LEU A 45 13.85 11.36 -10.04
CA LEU A 45 13.94 10.74 -8.73
C LEU A 45 13.88 9.21 -8.82
N ASN A 46 12.94 8.69 -9.59
CA ASN A 46 12.78 7.25 -9.79
C ASN A 46 13.98 6.64 -10.52
N ALA A 47 14.53 7.33 -11.53
CA ALA A 47 15.71 6.88 -12.25
C ALA A 47 16.92 6.72 -11.32
N GLY A 48 17.13 7.67 -10.40
CA GLY A 48 18.18 7.58 -9.38
C GLY A 48 18.02 6.34 -8.49
N SER A 49 16.80 6.06 -8.05
CA SER A 49 16.50 4.87 -7.24
C SER A 49 16.74 3.57 -8.02
N ILE A 50 16.28 3.47 -9.26
CA ILE A 50 16.47 2.28 -10.12
C ILE A 50 17.96 2.02 -10.37
N ARG A 51 18.75 3.07 -10.69
CA ARG A 51 20.20 2.93 -10.86
C ARG A 51 20.88 2.44 -9.58
N ASN A 52 20.48 2.97 -8.42
CA ASN A 52 21.01 2.51 -7.13
C ASN A 52 20.66 1.04 -6.84
N MET A 53 19.42 0.61 -7.10
CA MET A 53 19.01 -0.79 -6.96
C MET A 53 19.80 -1.71 -7.88
N ARG A 54 20.00 -1.33 -9.15
CA ARG A 54 20.81 -2.08 -10.09
C ARG A 54 22.26 -2.22 -9.61
N ARG A 55 22.87 -1.13 -9.12
CA ARG A 55 24.20 -1.16 -8.50
C ARG A 55 24.27 -2.15 -7.34
N MET A 56 23.30 -2.07 -6.41
CA MET A 56 23.21 -2.98 -5.27
C MET A 56 23.10 -4.43 -5.69
N LYS A 57 22.27 -4.74 -6.68
CA LYS A 57 22.12 -6.12 -7.20
C LYS A 57 23.46 -6.70 -7.64
N ILE A 58 24.19 -5.97 -8.45
CA ILE A 58 25.46 -6.42 -9.03
C ILE A 58 26.52 -6.58 -7.95
N THR A 59 26.55 -5.69 -6.97
CA THR A 59 27.55 -5.73 -5.88
C THR A 59 27.10 -6.55 -4.67
N GLN A 60 25.90 -7.13 -4.69
CA GLN A 60 25.29 -7.86 -3.56
C GLN A 60 26.20 -8.97 -2.99
N PRO A 61 26.84 -9.85 -3.79
CA PRO A 61 27.70 -10.90 -3.24
C PRO A 61 28.94 -10.34 -2.53
N LEU A 62 29.50 -9.22 -3.03
CA LEU A 62 30.62 -8.52 -2.36
C LEU A 62 30.16 -7.87 -1.08
N MET A 63 29.03 -7.19 -1.11
CA MET A 63 28.43 -6.54 0.05
C MET A 63 28.14 -7.55 1.17
N GLN A 64 27.54 -8.70 0.84
CA GLN A 64 27.24 -9.73 1.84
C GLN A 64 28.49 -10.30 2.51
N LYS A 65 29.59 -10.52 1.75
CA LYS A 65 30.87 -10.94 2.32
C LYS A 65 31.41 -9.92 3.30
N LYS A 66 31.47 -8.63 2.90
CA LYS A 66 31.93 -7.55 3.81
C LYS A 66 31.04 -7.41 5.04
N VAL A 67 29.72 -7.50 4.88
CA VAL A 67 28.77 -7.45 6.00
C VAL A 67 29.03 -8.55 7.00
N LYS A 68 29.21 -9.82 6.54
CA LYS A 68 29.54 -10.94 7.42
C LYS A 68 30.87 -10.74 8.14
N GLU A 69 31.92 -10.31 7.43
CA GLU A 69 33.24 -10.02 8.04
C GLU A 69 33.15 -8.95 9.12
N ILE A 70 32.37 -7.88 8.87
CA ILE A 70 32.18 -6.79 9.83
C ILE A 70 31.36 -7.26 11.02
N GLN A 71 30.30 -8.02 10.82
CA GLN A 71 29.46 -8.60 11.88
C GLN A 71 30.28 -9.53 12.79
N GLU A 72 31.14 -10.37 12.22
CA GLU A 72 32.01 -11.27 12.99
C GLU A 72 33.10 -10.49 13.74
N ARG A 73 33.72 -9.48 13.10
CA ARG A 73 34.82 -8.70 13.67
C ARG A 73 34.40 -7.77 14.81
N TYR A 74 33.20 -7.18 14.70
CA TYR A 74 32.68 -6.19 15.65
C TYR A 74 31.46 -6.69 16.43
N LYS A 75 31.37 -8.01 16.62
CA LYS A 75 30.23 -8.65 17.30
C LYS A 75 29.99 -8.07 18.71
N ASP A 76 31.06 -7.71 19.42
CA ASP A 76 31.01 -7.21 20.79
C ASP A 76 31.06 -5.68 20.90
N ASP A 77 31.08 -4.95 19.74
CA ASP A 77 31.15 -3.48 19.72
C ASP A 77 30.07 -2.92 18.76
N PRO A 78 28.82 -2.72 19.25
CA PRO A 78 27.70 -2.24 18.42
C PRO A 78 27.94 -0.88 17.76
N ALA A 79 28.72 0.02 18.41
CA ALA A 79 28.97 1.35 17.87
C ALA A 79 29.88 1.29 16.64
N LYS A 80 30.95 0.49 16.69
CA LYS A 80 31.83 0.24 15.54
C LYS A 80 31.12 -0.54 14.45
N LEU A 81 30.32 -1.54 14.83
CA LEU A 81 29.50 -2.30 13.88
C LEU A 81 28.63 -1.36 13.05
N GLN A 82 27.89 -0.44 13.68
CA GLN A 82 27.02 0.50 12.99
C GLN A 82 27.83 1.48 12.10
N SER A 83 28.96 1.97 12.56
CA SER A 83 29.84 2.86 11.80
C SER A 83 30.38 2.18 10.54
N GLU A 84 30.92 0.96 10.67
CA GLU A 84 31.49 0.19 9.56
C GLU A 84 30.41 -0.27 8.57
N MET A 85 29.24 -0.67 9.05
CA MET A 85 28.07 -0.95 8.20
C MET A 85 27.65 0.29 7.40
N GLY A 86 27.70 1.48 8.01
CA GLY A 86 27.47 2.74 7.31
C GLY A 86 28.46 2.97 6.15
N GLY A 87 29.73 2.57 6.33
CA GLY A 87 30.76 2.57 5.30
C GLY A 87 30.43 1.65 4.12
N VAL A 88 29.99 0.42 4.42
CA VAL A 88 29.56 -0.54 3.39
C VAL A 88 28.40 0.01 2.56
N TYR A 89 27.39 0.59 3.21
CA TYR A 89 26.25 1.18 2.48
C TYR A 89 26.61 2.39 1.62
N LYS A 90 27.63 3.16 2.00
CA LYS A 90 28.16 4.25 1.15
C LYS A 90 28.89 3.70 -0.08
N GLU A 91 29.64 2.61 0.08
CA GLU A 91 30.44 2.00 -1.00
C GLU A 91 29.56 1.23 -2.00
N PHE A 92 28.65 0.38 -1.51
CA PHE A 92 27.86 -0.54 -2.35
C PHE A 92 26.44 -0.05 -2.67
N GLY A 93 25.94 0.96 -1.98
CA GLY A 93 24.60 1.50 -2.11
C GLY A 93 23.74 1.28 -0.87
N ASN A 94 22.81 2.20 -0.63
CA ASN A 94 21.91 2.16 0.53
C ASN A 94 20.67 1.31 0.19
N PRO A 95 20.38 0.22 0.92
CA PRO A 95 19.18 -0.59 0.69
C PRO A 95 17.87 0.19 0.87
N LEU A 96 17.87 1.23 1.72
CA LEU A 96 16.70 2.09 1.92
C LEU A 96 16.37 2.96 0.70
N ALA A 97 17.35 3.23 -0.17
CA ALA A 97 17.08 3.99 -1.39
C ALA A 97 16.17 3.22 -2.38
N GLY A 98 16.06 1.90 -2.24
CA GLY A 98 15.17 1.07 -3.04
C GLY A 98 13.68 1.24 -2.68
N CYS A 99 13.35 1.60 -1.43
CA CYS A 99 11.97 1.84 -1.01
C CYS A 99 11.54 3.31 -1.15
N PHE A 100 12.45 4.22 -1.51
CA PHE A 100 12.16 5.64 -1.67
C PHE A 100 11.01 5.93 -2.65
N PRO A 101 10.89 5.26 -3.82
CA PRO A 101 9.74 5.43 -4.70
C PRO A 101 8.41 5.11 -4.04
N VAL A 102 8.37 4.11 -3.15
CA VAL A 102 7.15 3.71 -2.44
C VAL A 102 6.72 4.81 -1.46
N VAL A 103 7.67 5.37 -0.70
CA VAL A 103 7.39 6.46 0.25
C VAL A 103 6.88 7.70 -0.47
N LEU A 104 7.49 8.05 -1.60
CA LEU A 104 7.06 9.19 -2.43
C LEU A 104 5.69 8.95 -3.09
N GLN A 105 5.38 7.70 -3.42
CA GLN A 105 4.13 7.29 -4.06
C GLN A 105 2.92 7.37 -3.11
N MET A 106 3.12 7.15 -1.79
CA MET A 106 2.01 7.05 -0.83
C MET A 106 1.15 8.32 -0.76
N PRO A 107 1.72 9.55 -0.61
CA PRO A 107 0.90 10.77 -0.62
C PRO A 107 0.10 10.95 -1.92
N ILE A 108 0.72 10.62 -3.07
CA ILE A 108 0.09 10.70 -4.38
C ILE A 108 -1.06 9.70 -4.49
N LEU A 109 -0.83 8.47 -4.02
CA LEU A 109 -1.85 7.42 -4.03
C LEU A 109 -3.05 7.80 -3.15
N PHE A 110 -2.80 8.33 -1.95
CA PHE A 110 -3.88 8.76 -1.06
C PHE A 110 -4.64 9.96 -1.61
N ALA A 111 -3.96 10.92 -2.21
CA ALA A 111 -4.62 12.06 -2.84
C ALA A 111 -5.45 11.61 -4.04
N LEU A 112 -4.92 10.72 -4.88
CA LEU A 112 -5.68 10.16 -6.01
C LEU A 112 -6.88 9.32 -5.53
N PHE A 113 -6.69 8.52 -4.49
CA PHE A 113 -7.78 7.76 -3.87
C PHE A 113 -8.88 8.69 -3.35
N ALA A 114 -8.52 9.78 -2.68
CA ALA A 114 -9.47 10.79 -2.23
C ALA A 114 -10.19 11.47 -3.40
N THR A 115 -9.45 11.78 -4.48
CA THR A 115 -9.99 12.38 -5.71
C THR A 115 -10.99 11.45 -6.40
N LEU A 116 -10.64 10.18 -6.59
CA LEU A 116 -11.46 9.21 -7.33
C LEU A 116 -12.56 8.55 -6.48
N ARG A 117 -12.57 8.77 -5.18
CA ARG A 117 -13.71 8.46 -4.29
C ARG A 117 -14.67 9.63 -4.08
N GLY A 118 -14.34 10.78 -4.62
CA GLY A 118 -15.19 11.95 -4.63
C GLY A 118 -15.85 12.18 -5.98
N SER A 119 -16.68 13.23 -6.08
CA SER A 119 -17.20 13.69 -7.35
C SER A 119 -16.06 14.17 -8.25
N PRO A 120 -16.09 13.92 -9.56
CA PRO A 120 -17.24 13.36 -10.29
C PRO A 120 -17.29 11.82 -10.34
N PHE A 121 -16.27 11.10 -9.86
CA PHE A 121 -16.07 9.65 -10.10
C PHE A 121 -16.91 8.74 -9.22
N ALA A 122 -17.33 9.23 -8.05
CA ALA A 122 -18.15 8.47 -7.11
C ALA A 122 -19.30 9.32 -6.58
N ASP A 123 -20.33 8.62 -6.08
CA ASP A 123 -21.40 9.27 -5.35
C ASP A 123 -20.84 9.95 -4.10
N ILE A 124 -21.32 11.14 -3.81
CA ILE A 124 -20.94 11.87 -2.59
C ILE A 124 -21.98 11.66 -1.54
N THR A 125 -21.53 11.40 -0.32
CA THR A 125 -22.37 11.31 0.86
C THR A 125 -22.08 12.44 1.82
N TYR A 126 -23.14 13.06 2.33
CA TYR A 126 -23.08 14.11 3.34
C TYR A 126 -23.70 13.60 4.64
N PRO A 127 -22.90 12.97 5.54
CA PRO A 127 -23.42 12.48 6.81
C PRO A 127 -23.68 13.62 7.80
N VAL A 128 -24.87 13.64 8.37
CA VAL A 128 -25.32 14.60 9.38
C VAL A 128 -25.64 13.85 10.65
N ASN A 129 -24.89 14.12 11.70
CA ASN A 129 -25.13 13.57 13.02
C ASN A 129 -26.08 14.47 13.81
N LEU A 130 -27.19 13.92 14.26
CA LEU A 130 -28.22 14.57 15.04
C LEU A 130 -28.30 13.97 16.43
N GLN A 131 -28.57 14.80 17.40
CA GLN A 131 -28.92 14.39 18.76
C GLN A 131 -30.36 14.78 19.05
N ILE A 132 -31.23 13.80 19.27
CA ILE A 132 -32.61 14.03 19.63
C ILE A 132 -32.69 14.03 21.15
N LEU A 133 -33.16 15.11 21.71
CA LEU A 133 -33.29 15.32 23.15
C LEU A 133 -34.76 15.22 23.57
N PRO A 134 -35.02 14.80 24.82
CA PRO A 134 -36.34 14.99 25.43
C PRO A 134 -36.74 16.48 25.41
N GLN A 135 -38.05 16.76 25.37
CA GLN A 135 -38.56 18.13 25.18
C GLN A 135 -38.12 19.07 26.31
N ASP A 136 -38.04 18.56 27.51
CA ASP A 136 -37.57 19.33 28.70
C ASP A 136 -36.07 19.68 28.64
N ALA A 137 -35.28 18.87 27.95
CA ALA A 137 -33.86 19.11 27.78
C ALA A 137 -33.53 20.06 26.62
N ILE A 138 -34.34 20.04 25.54
CA ILE A 138 -34.11 20.90 24.38
C ILE A 138 -34.36 22.39 24.68
N GLU A 139 -35.29 22.71 25.58
CA GLU A 139 -35.59 24.10 26.01
C GLU A 139 -34.37 24.80 26.63
N GLN A 140 -33.37 24.06 27.10
CA GLN A 140 -32.15 24.58 27.70
C GLN A 140 -31.00 24.71 26.68
N VAL A 141 -31.21 24.32 25.41
CA VAL A 141 -30.19 24.33 24.37
C VAL A 141 -30.44 25.49 23.41
N GLU A 142 -29.46 26.40 23.28
CA GLU A 142 -29.51 27.42 22.24
C GLU A 142 -29.31 26.77 20.85
N PRO A 143 -30.23 27.04 19.90
CA PRO A 143 -30.07 26.56 18.53
C PRO A 143 -28.81 27.15 17.89
N GLN A 144 -27.88 26.30 17.45
CA GLN A 144 -26.73 26.71 16.65
C GLN A 144 -26.80 26.05 15.30
N ALA A 145 -26.77 26.83 14.24
CA ALA A 145 -26.69 26.29 12.88
C ALA A 145 -25.51 25.33 12.76
N PHE A 146 -25.75 24.18 12.18
CA PHE A 146 -24.74 23.14 11.95
C PHE A 146 -24.47 23.01 10.46
N SER A 147 -23.21 22.84 10.10
CA SER A 147 -22.78 22.56 8.73
C SER A 147 -21.70 21.49 8.72
N THR A 148 -21.78 20.58 7.78
CA THR A 148 -20.70 19.61 7.52
C THR A 148 -19.51 20.27 6.83
N LYS A 149 -18.37 19.58 6.75
CA LYS A 149 -17.27 20.06 5.93
C LYS A 149 -17.69 20.08 4.46
N PRO A 150 -17.31 21.12 3.69
CA PRO A 150 -17.61 21.19 2.29
C PRO A 150 -16.85 20.10 1.51
N SER A 151 -17.53 19.49 0.54
CA SER A 151 -16.98 18.54 -0.44
C SER A 151 -17.25 19.07 -1.84
N SER A 152 -16.28 18.97 -2.74
CA SER A 152 -16.45 19.34 -4.15
C SER A 152 -17.48 18.44 -4.80
N LEU A 153 -18.56 19.03 -5.31
CA LEU A 153 -19.60 18.36 -6.11
C LEU A 153 -19.54 18.89 -7.54
N TYR A 154 -19.27 17.99 -8.50
CA TYR A 154 -19.34 18.31 -9.91
C TYR A 154 -20.80 18.23 -10.37
N ILE A 155 -21.29 19.33 -10.95
CA ILE A 155 -22.65 19.45 -11.45
C ILE A 155 -22.69 19.39 -12.98
N ALA A 156 -21.62 19.87 -13.62
CA ALA A 156 -21.39 19.72 -15.05
C ALA A 156 -19.91 19.41 -15.31
N ASP A 157 -19.60 19.11 -16.55
CA ASP A 157 -18.22 18.85 -16.97
C ASP A 157 -17.35 20.11 -16.76
N GLY A 158 -16.36 20.01 -15.83
CA GLY A 158 -15.49 21.12 -15.44
C GLY A 158 -16.09 22.10 -14.43
N GLU A 159 -17.39 22.03 -14.11
CA GLU A 159 -18.05 22.91 -13.16
C GLU A 159 -18.29 22.19 -11.83
N HIS A 160 -17.60 22.64 -10.78
CA HIS A 160 -17.73 22.06 -9.46
C HIS A 160 -17.85 23.11 -8.36
N PHE A 161 -18.63 22.79 -7.35
CA PHE A 161 -18.94 23.67 -6.23
C PHE A 161 -18.62 22.99 -4.90
N PRO A 162 -18.02 23.71 -3.92
CA PRO A 162 -17.88 23.19 -2.57
C PRO A 162 -19.23 23.19 -1.87
N VAL A 163 -19.83 22.00 -1.67
CA VAL A 163 -21.16 21.80 -1.10
C VAL A 163 -21.06 21.21 0.30
N SER A 164 -21.94 21.70 1.20
CA SER A 164 -22.10 21.23 2.59
C SER A 164 -23.55 20.88 2.87
N ALA A 165 -23.79 19.93 3.77
CA ALA A 165 -25.11 19.76 4.37
C ALA A 165 -25.25 20.74 5.54
N VAL A 166 -26.31 21.55 5.48
CA VAL A 166 -26.57 22.61 6.45
C VAL A 166 -27.90 22.35 7.17
N LEU A 167 -27.88 22.46 8.48
CA LEU A 167 -29.07 22.47 9.33
C LEU A 167 -29.17 23.83 10.00
N PRO A 168 -30.06 24.70 9.53
CA PRO A 168 -30.25 26.06 10.13
C PRO A 168 -30.72 25.98 11.59
N SER A 169 -31.55 24.99 11.94
CA SER A 169 -32.04 24.74 13.29
C SER A 169 -31.00 24.07 14.23
N GLY A 170 -29.83 23.75 13.70
CA GLY A 170 -28.81 22.99 14.47
C GLY A 170 -29.01 21.50 14.44
N ASN A 171 -28.04 20.79 15.01
CA ASN A 171 -28.00 19.33 15.01
C ASN A 171 -28.55 18.72 16.33
N ARG A 172 -29.17 19.53 17.19
CA ARG A 172 -29.91 19.13 18.39
C ARG A 172 -31.35 19.50 18.22
N ILE A 173 -32.24 18.55 18.28
CA ILE A 173 -33.69 18.73 18.08
C ILE A 173 -34.46 18.01 19.18
N GLY A 174 -35.63 18.54 19.55
CA GLY A 174 -36.52 17.91 20.51
C GLY A 174 -37.38 16.82 19.90
N VAL A 175 -37.86 15.89 20.72
CA VAL A 175 -38.86 14.89 20.29
C VAL A 175 -40.12 15.61 19.82
N GLY A 176 -40.60 15.28 18.62
CA GLY A 176 -41.74 15.93 17.96
C GLY A 176 -41.38 17.09 17.06
N ASP A 177 -40.17 17.63 17.16
CA ASP A 177 -39.69 18.71 16.31
C ASP A 177 -39.33 18.23 14.91
N THR A 178 -39.27 19.18 13.98
CA THR A 178 -38.85 18.98 12.60
C THR A 178 -37.62 19.81 12.28
N ALA A 179 -36.67 19.22 11.56
CA ALA A 179 -35.48 19.88 11.04
C ALA A 179 -35.32 19.58 9.55
N THR A 180 -34.85 20.53 8.76
CA THR A 180 -34.61 20.32 7.33
C THR A 180 -33.12 20.43 7.03
N VAL A 181 -32.54 19.33 6.51
CA VAL A 181 -31.19 19.33 5.97
C VAL A 181 -31.22 19.89 4.56
N ARG A 182 -30.34 20.83 4.28
CA ARG A 182 -30.17 21.43 2.96
C ARG A 182 -28.77 21.23 2.46
N LEU A 183 -28.62 20.85 1.20
CA LEU A 183 -27.32 20.85 0.52
C LEU A 183 -27.11 22.20 -0.14
N GLN A 184 -26.07 22.92 0.29
CA GLN A 184 -25.78 24.27 -0.17
C GLN A 184 -24.29 24.44 -0.49
N SER A 185 -23.99 25.23 -1.52
CA SER A 185 -22.63 25.68 -1.79
C SER A 185 -22.16 26.64 -0.68
N THR A 186 -20.86 26.93 -0.66
CA THR A 186 -20.29 27.95 0.24
C THR A 186 -20.86 29.35 -0.01
N ASP A 187 -21.37 29.61 -1.21
CA ASP A 187 -21.99 30.86 -1.61
C ASP A 187 -23.49 30.95 -1.23
N GLY A 188 -24.03 29.86 -0.69
CA GLY A 188 -25.41 29.78 -0.20
C GLY A 188 -26.43 29.27 -1.21
N ASP A 189 -26.01 28.94 -2.45
CA ASP A 189 -26.90 28.38 -3.45
C ASP A 189 -27.20 26.91 -3.19
N SER A 190 -28.47 26.52 -3.34
CA SER A 190 -28.85 25.11 -3.18
C SER A 190 -28.34 24.26 -4.35
N VAL A 191 -28.01 22.98 -4.08
CA VAL A 191 -27.59 22.04 -5.12
C VAL A 191 -28.61 21.96 -6.24
N GLN A 192 -29.90 21.99 -5.94
CA GLN A 192 -30.93 21.97 -6.97
C GLN A 192 -30.88 23.20 -7.88
N LYS A 193 -30.68 24.41 -7.33
CA LYS A 193 -30.52 25.63 -8.12
C LYS A 193 -29.30 25.54 -9.04
N LEU A 194 -28.17 25.06 -8.51
CA LEU A 194 -26.96 24.88 -9.32
C LEU A 194 -27.15 23.81 -10.40
N ALA A 195 -27.88 22.74 -10.10
CA ALA A 195 -28.19 21.72 -11.08
C ALA A 195 -29.10 22.25 -12.19
N ASP A 196 -30.13 23.05 -11.84
CA ASP A 196 -31.03 23.69 -12.82
C ASP A 196 -30.29 24.69 -13.74
N GLU A 197 -29.21 25.29 -13.26
CA GLU A 197 -28.42 26.28 -14.00
C GLU A 197 -27.34 25.63 -14.89
N TYR A 198 -26.66 24.59 -14.39
CA TYR A 198 -25.45 24.04 -15.03
C TYR A 198 -25.58 22.60 -15.55
N ALA A 199 -26.49 21.78 -15.00
CA ALA A 199 -26.56 20.37 -15.35
C ALA A 199 -27.38 20.11 -16.62
N GLU A 200 -26.95 19.11 -17.42
CA GLU A 200 -27.75 18.59 -18.53
C GLU A 200 -29.01 17.86 -18.04
N GLU A 201 -28.90 17.13 -16.91
CA GLU A 201 -29.98 16.39 -16.25
C GLU A 201 -30.09 16.84 -14.77
N PRO A 202 -30.81 17.93 -14.45
CA PRO A 202 -30.93 18.41 -13.08
C PRO A 202 -31.51 17.40 -12.09
N SER A 203 -32.36 16.50 -12.56
CA SER A 203 -32.98 15.45 -11.75
C SER A 203 -31.98 14.41 -11.18
N ALA A 204 -30.82 14.28 -11.80
CA ALA A 204 -29.75 13.39 -11.32
C ALA A 204 -29.10 13.85 -10.01
N PHE A 205 -29.26 15.14 -9.68
CA PHE A 205 -28.69 15.75 -8.48
C PHE A 205 -29.67 15.87 -7.32
N VAL A 206 -30.85 15.32 -7.43
CA VAL A 206 -31.80 15.22 -6.32
C VAL A 206 -31.19 14.29 -5.26
N PRO A 207 -30.98 14.78 -4.01
CA PRO A 207 -30.36 13.94 -2.98
C PRO A 207 -31.23 12.74 -2.61
N LEU A 208 -30.61 11.58 -2.51
CA LEU A 208 -31.23 10.41 -1.90
C LEU A 208 -30.93 10.41 -0.41
N TRP A 209 -32.01 10.38 0.39
CA TRP A 209 -31.90 10.47 1.85
C TRP A 209 -31.98 9.08 2.48
N GLU A 210 -31.06 8.80 3.39
CA GLU A 210 -30.96 7.53 4.09
C GLU A 210 -30.63 7.77 5.58
N VAL A 211 -31.23 6.97 6.46
CA VAL A 211 -30.89 6.94 7.89
C VAL A 211 -29.93 5.79 8.12
N THR A 212 -28.68 6.07 8.45
CA THR A 212 -27.64 5.06 8.67
C THR A 212 -27.52 4.60 10.12
N LYS A 213 -28.04 5.38 11.05
CA LYS A 213 -28.09 5.06 12.48
C LYS A 213 -29.35 5.66 13.12
N GLY A 214 -30.07 4.86 13.91
CA GLY A 214 -31.26 5.31 14.64
C GLY A 214 -32.49 5.48 13.74
N GLU A 215 -32.71 4.57 12.80
CA GLU A 215 -33.83 4.62 11.86
C GLU A 215 -35.19 4.65 12.56
N GLU A 216 -35.31 3.96 13.71
CA GLU A 216 -36.52 3.95 14.52
C GLU A 216 -36.81 5.27 15.27
N LEU A 217 -35.82 6.15 15.37
CA LEU A 217 -35.90 7.42 16.11
C LEU A 217 -36.34 8.60 15.26
N VAL A 218 -36.34 8.47 13.93
CA VAL A 218 -36.68 9.54 12.99
C VAL A 218 -37.46 9.05 11.80
N LYS A 219 -38.15 9.99 11.14
CA LYS A 219 -38.63 9.85 9.75
C LYS A 219 -37.99 10.96 8.92
N ILE A 220 -37.54 10.60 7.72
CA ILE A 220 -37.04 11.56 6.74
C ILE A 220 -37.86 11.48 5.45
N ASP A 221 -38.16 12.63 4.86
CA ASP A 221 -38.86 12.72 3.59
C ASP A 221 -37.88 12.97 2.42
N GLN A 222 -38.40 12.98 1.20
CA GLN A 222 -37.61 13.22 -0.03
C GLN A 222 -37.00 14.62 -0.11
N ASN A 223 -37.49 15.59 0.70
CA ASN A 223 -36.99 16.96 0.73
C ASN A 223 -35.94 17.18 1.84
N GLY A 224 -35.53 16.12 2.54
CA GLY A 224 -34.57 16.21 3.66
C GLY A 224 -35.18 16.75 4.94
N GLN A 225 -36.51 16.74 5.08
CA GLN A 225 -37.17 17.08 6.34
C GLN A 225 -37.18 15.87 7.26
N ILE A 226 -36.58 16.06 8.43
CA ILE A 226 -36.46 15.07 9.51
C ILE A 226 -37.50 15.37 10.56
N THR A 227 -38.25 14.36 10.98
CA THR A 227 -39.17 14.42 12.11
C THR A 227 -38.63 13.53 13.23
N ALA A 228 -38.39 14.08 14.40
CA ALA A 228 -37.89 13.36 15.56
C ALA A 228 -39.03 12.61 16.27
N LEU A 229 -38.88 11.29 16.44
CA LEU A 229 -39.90 10.41 17.04
C LEU A 229 -39.56 10.03 18.48
N ALA A 230 -38.28 9.77 18.77
CA ALA A 230 -37.81 9.37 20.09
C ALA A 230 -36.40 9.89 20.35
N PRO A 231 -36.00 10.04 21.64
CA PRO A 231 -34.68 10.59 21.98
C PRO A 231 -33.57 9.59 21.67
N GLY A 232 -32.43 10.09 21.20
CA GLY A 232 -31.24 9.32 20.89
C GLY A 232 -30.33 9.97 19.83
N ASP A 233 -29.23 9.27 19.49
CA ASP A 233 -28.30 9.71 18.45
C ASP A 233 -28.68 9.11 17.11
N VAL A 234 -28.81 9.98 16.12
CA VAL A 234 -29.20 9.62 14.75
C VAL A 234 -28.17 10.12 13.76
N THR A 235 -27.90 9.34 12.72
CA THR A 235 -27.12 9.77 11.57
C THR A 235 -27.98 9.66 10.33
N VAL A 236 -28.21 10.80 9.69
CA VAL A 236 -28.87 10.91 8.40
C VAL A 236 -27.83 11.24 7.33
N GLN A 237 -27.97 10.66 6.16
CA GLN A 237 -27.02 10.82 5.07
C GLN A 237 -27.77 11.28 3.81
N ALA A 238 -27.28 12.35 3.19
CA ALA A 238 -27.67 12.70 1.84
C ALA A 238 -26.67 12.08 0.86
N LYS A 239 -27.16 11.36 -0.13
CA LYS A 239 -26.37 10.79 -1.20
C LYS A 239 -26.68 11.51 -2.51
N VAL A 240 -25.66 12.05 -3.19
CA VAL A 240 -25.78 12.68 -4.51
C VAL A 240 -24.93 11.90 -5.50
N THR A 241 -25.51 11.56 -6.63
CA THR A 241 -24.84 10.75 -7.66
C THR A 241 -23.68 11.50 -8.29
N GLY A 242 -22.57 10.82 -8.47
CA GLY A 242 -21.37 11.37 -9.14
C GLY A 242 -21.57 11.40 -10.67
N LEU A 243 -21.23 12.53 -11.31
CA LEU A 243 -21.41 12.78 -12.74
C LEU A 243 -20.75 11.71 -13.63
N ALA A 244 -19.61 11.18 -13.23
CA ALA A 244 -18.83 10.18 -13.95
C ALA A 244 -18.80 8.80 -13.29
N ALA A 245 -19.59 8.60 -12.25
CA ALA A 245 -19.57 7.34 -11.47
C ALA A 245 -19.84 6.12 -12.36
N SER A 246 -20.77 6.25 -13.31
CA SER A 246 -21.17 5.22 -14.27
C SER A 246 -20.42 5.29 -15.62
N LYS A 247 -19.55 6.30 -15.83
CA LYS A 247 -18.81 6.42 -17.11
C LYS A 247 -17.67 5.41 -17.16
N GLY A 248 -17.59 4.67 -18.27
CA GLY A 248 -16.55 3.66 -18.51
C GLY A 248 -15.34 4.20 -19.27
N PHE A 249 -14.30 3.37 -19.35
CA PHE A 249 -13.11 3.65 -20.16
C PHE A 249 -12.49 2.35 -20.68
N LEU A 250 -12.34 2.21 -21.98
CA LEU A 250 -11.85 0.99 -22.63
C LEU A 250 -12.68 -0.24 -22.22
N PHE A 251 -12.04 -1.18 -21.53
CA PHE A 251 -12.68 -2.40 -21.00
C PHE A 251 -13.29 -2.23 -19.62
N ILE A 252 -13.03 -1.09 -18.95
CA ILE A 252 -13.58 -0.76 -17.63
C ILE A 252 -15.00 -0.25 -17.83
N LYS A 253 -15.95 -0.92 -17.22
CA LYS A 253 -17.37 -0.55 -17.36
C LYS A 253 -17.70 0.76 -16.67
N GLU A 254 -17.15 0.97 -15.48
CA GLU A 254 -17.38 2.16 -14.63
C GLU A 254 -16.12 2.51 -13.85
N LEU A 255 -15.63 3.74 -14.01
CA LEU A 255 -14.42 4.20 -13.34
C LEU A 255 -14.58 4.38 -11.82
N GLY A 256 -15.80 4.66 -11.38
CA GLY A 256 -16.13 4.81 -9.96
C GLY A 256 -16.43 3.48 -9.25
N ARG A 257 -16.61 2.38 -9.99
CA ARG A 257 -16.95 1.07 -9.42
C ARG A 257 -15.89 0.61 -8.43
N ILE A 258 -16.34 0.15 -7.26
CA ILE A 258 -15.48 -0.23 -6.13
C ILE A 258 -15.49 -1.74 -5.94
N GLY A 259 -14.27 -2.33 -5.87
CA GLY A 259 -14.09 -3.75 -5.54
C GLY A 259 -14.32 -4.71 -6.72
N ALA A 260 -13.71 -5.90 -6.61
CA ALA A 260 -13.83 -6.96 -7.60
C ALA A 260 -15.12 -7.79 -7.47
N MET A 261 -15.89 -7.56 -6.40
CA MET A 261 -17.15 -8.23 -6.12
C MET A 261 -18.19 -7.19 -5.72
N GLY A 262 -19.36 -7.22 -6.36
CA GLY A 262 -20.50 -6.37 -6.04
C GLY A 262 -21.22 -6.82 -4.76
N ASP A 263 -22.07 -5.95 -4.23
CA ASP A 263 -22.90 -6.25 -3.04
C ASP A 263 -23.93 -7.36 -3.32
N ASP A 264 -24.30 -7.55 -4.60
CA ASP A 264 -25.16 -8.61 -5.11
C ASP A 264 -24.43 -9.95 -5.34
N GLY A 265 -23.10 -10.00 -5.10
CA GLY A 265 -22.23 -11.15 -5.33
C GLY A 265 -21.78 -11.29 -6.80
N GLU A 266 -22.08 -10.35 -7.68
CA GLU A 266 -21.57 -10.35 -9.04
C GLU A 266 -20.05 -10.09 -9.09
N ILE A 267 -19.35 -10.82 -9.95
CA ILE A 267 -17.91 -10.63 -10.16
C ILE A 267 -17.68 -9.56 -11.23
N HIS A 268 -16.94 -8.52 -10.85
CA HIS A 268 -16.50 -7.48 -11.76
C HIS A 268 -15.23 -7.93 -12.51
N TRP A 269 -15.40 -8.57 -13.64
CA TRP A 269 -14.30 -9.16 -14.42
C TRP A 269 -13.28 -8.15 -14.93
N ASP A 270 -13.69 -6.91 -15.18
CA ASP A 270 -12.84 -5.79 -15.55
C ASP A 270 -11.86 -5.42 -14.41
N ILE A 271 -12.37 -5.32 -13.19
CA ILE A 271 -11.55 -5.05 -11.99
C ILE A 271 -10.64 -6.23 -11.68
N LEU A 272 -11.18 -7.46 -11.72
CA LEU A 272 -10.40 -8.68 -11.50
C LEU A 272 -9.26 -8.80 -12.53
N GLY A 273 -9.54 -8.51 -13.79
CA GLY A 273 -8.55 -8.48 -14.87
C GLY A 273 -7.45 -7.45 -14.61
N MET A 274 -7.80 -6.25 -14.14
CA MET A 274 -6.83 -5.22 -13.77
C MET A 274 -5.94 -5.63 -12.58
N VAL A 275 -6.52 -6.26 -11.55
CA VAL A 275 -5.77 -6.77 -10.39
C VAL A 275 -4.77 -7.85 -10.81
N LEU A 276 -5.18 -8.80 -11.65
CA LEU A 276 -4.31 -9.84 -12.18
C LEU A 276 -3.18 -9.25 -13.04
N PHE A 277 -3.52 -8.33 -13.95
CA PHE A 277 -2.52 -7.65 -14.80
C PHE A 277 -1.53 -6.85 -13.96
N PHE A 278 -2.01 -6.16 -12.91
CA PHE A 278 -1.15 -5.45 -11.96
C PHE A 278 -0.18 -6.40 -11.26
N GLY A 279 -0.65 -7.55 -10.77
CA GLY A 279 0.19 -8.57 -10.13
C GLY A 279 1.28 -9.11 -11.06
N ILE A 280 0.91 -9.44 -12.31
CA ILE A 280 1.86 -9.88 -13.35
C ILE A 280 2.89 -8.79 -13.62
N SER A 281 2.45 -7.54 -13.77
CA SER A 281 3.31 -6.40 -14.05
C SER A 281 4.26 -6.09 -12.88
N LEU A 282 3.83 -6.25 -11.62
CA LEU A 282 4.70 -6.18 -10.44
C LEU A 282 5.78 -7.27 -10.49
N TYR A 283 5.40 -8.50 -10.84
CA TYR A 283 6.34 -9.62 -10.95
C TYR A 283 7.39 -9.36 -12.04
N VAL A 284 6.97 -8.89 -13.22
CA VAL A 284 7.89 -8.51 -14.31
C VAL A 284 8.84 -7.39 -13.87
N ASN A 285 8.32 -6.35 -13.22
CA ASN A 285 9.14 -5.26 -12.70
C ASN A 285 10.19 -5.76 -11.69
N GLN A 286 9.80 -6.69 -10.82
CA GLN A 286 10.69 -7.31 -9.84
C GLN A 286 11.81 -8.12 -10.50
N LEU A 287 11.51 -8.89 -11.56
CA LEU A 287 12.51 -9.62 -12.34
C LEU A 287 13.52 -8.65 -12.99
N LEU A 288 13.04 -7.56 -13.60
CA LEU A 288 13.87 -6.56 -14.23
C LEU A 288 14.74 -5.79 -13.23
N SER A 289 14.18 -5.44 -12.07
CA SER A 289 14.89 -4.76 -10.99
C SER A 289 15.89 -5.66 -10.26
N GLY A 290 15.79 -6.98 -10.47
CA GLY A 290 16.71 -7.99 -9.96
C GLY A 290 16.65 -8.24 -8.46
N GLN A 291 15.52 -8.01 -7.86
CA GLN A 291 15.29 -8.34 -6.44
C GLN A 291 15.21 -9.84 -6.15
N SER A 292 15.20 -10.68 -7.19
CA SER A 292 14.97 -12.12 -7.09
C SER A 292 16.20 -12.95 -6.71
N SER A 293 17.41 -12.40 -6.67
CA SER A 293 18.63 -13.14 -6.39
C SER A 293 19.18 -12.81 -5.01
N SER A 294 18.68 -13.53 -4.01
CA SER A 294 19.23 -13.51 -2.66
C SER A 294 19.66 -14.93 -2.30
N ASP A 295 20.89 -15.10 -1.81
CA ASP A 295 21.38 -16.38 -1.29
C ASP A 295 20.67 -16.80 0.02
N ASN A 296 19.77 -15.95 0.54
CA ASN A 296 18.98 -16.25 1.71
C ASN A 296 17.59 -16.79 1.28
N PRO A 297 17.27 -18.07 1.57
CA PRO A 297 15.99 -18.68 1.18
C PRO A 297 14.75 -17.95 1.71
N GLN A 298 14.85 -17.34 2.90
CA GLN A 298 13.75 -16.56 3.47
C GLN A 298 13.49 -15.30 2.68
N GLN A 299 14.52 -14.57 2.28
CA GLN A 299 14.40 -13.35 1.50
C GLN A 299 13.89 -13.65 0.08
N GLU A 300 14.33 -14.74 -0.52
CA GLU A 300 13.85 -15.20 -1.82
C GLU A 300 12.35 -15.51 -1.79
N THR A 301 11.88 -16.21 -0.74
CA THR A 301 10.45 -16.53 -0.56
C THR A 301 9.60 -15.26 -0.38
N ILE A 302 10.03 -14.34 0.48
CA ILE A 302 9.33 -13.06 0.69
C ILE A 302 9.26 -12.29 -0.63
N THR A 303 10.36 -12.23 -1.36
CA THR A 303 10.44 -11.51 -2.64
C THR A 303 9.47 -12.11 -3.66
N LYS A 304 9.43 -13.42 -3.83
CA LYS A 304 8.51 -14.10 -4.76
C LYS A 304 7.05 -13.97 -4.36
N LEU A 305 6.75 -13.93 -3.06
CA LEU A 305 5.38 -13.82 -2.55
C LEU A 305 4.83 -12.38 -2.61
N THR A 306 5.70 -11.38 -2.57
CA THR A 306 5.31 -9.96 -2.52
C THR A 306 4.33 -9.55 -3.63
N PRO A 307 4.53 -9.85 -4.93
CA PRO A 307 3.58 -9.47 -5.98
C PRO A 307 2.20 -10.11 -5.79
N VAL A 308 2.17 -11.38 -5.36
CA VAL A 308 0.92 -12.10 -5.10
C VAL A 308 0.19 -11.51 -3.91
N LEU A 309 0.91 -11.21 -2.83
CA LEU A 309 0.33 -10.62 -1.63
C LEU A 309 -0.22 -9.21 -1.91
N PHE A 310 0.56 -8.37 -2.62
CA PHE A 310 0.12 -7.01 -2.95
C PHE A 310 -1.06 -7.00 -3.92
N SER A 311 -1.06 -7.81 -4.97
CA SER A 311 -2.21 -7.87 -5.88
C SER A 311 -3.42 -8.51 -5.20
N GLY A 312 -3.22 -9.58 -4.40
CA GLY A 312 -4.28 -10.22 -3.63
C GLY A 312 -4.94 -9.29 -2.60
N MET A 313 -4.17 -8.36 -2.02
CA MET A 313 -4.71 -7.35 -1.10
C MET A 313 -5.82 -6.52 -1.76
N PHE A 314 -5.73 -6.22 -3.06
CA PHE A 314 -6.75 -5.42 -3.76
C PHE A 314 -8.06 -6.16 -4.02
N LEU A 315 -8.09 -7.47 -3.82
CA LEU A 315 -9.35 -8.22 -3.81
C LEU A 315 -10.15 -7.99 -2.52
N PHE A 316 -9.43 -7.74 -1.41
CA PHE A 316 -10.04 -7.50 -0.09
C PHE A 316 -10.18 -6.02 0.24
N PHE A 317 -9.31 -5.18 -0.32
CA PHE A 317 -9.35 -3.74 -0.11
C PHE A 317 -10.05 -3.06 -1.30
N PRO A 318 -11.29 -2.59 -1.10
CA PRO A 318 -12.12 -2.10 -2.19
C PRO A 318 -11.60 -0.75 -2.72
N LEU A 319 -10.90 -0.79 -3.85
CA LEU A 319 -10.43 0.39 -4.58
C LEU A 319 -11.36 0.70 -5.76
N PRO A 320 -11.59 2.00 -6.05
CA PRO A 320 -12.22 2.40 -7.30
C PRO A 320 -11.44 1.93 -8.53
N ALA A 321 -12.15 1.55 -9.60
CA ALA A 321 -11.53 1.10 -10.83
C ALA A 321 -10.58 2.14 -11.45
N GLY A 322 -10.87 3.43 -11.33
CA GLY A 322 -9.97 4.51 -11.74
C GLY A 322 -8.63 4.54 -10.99
N VAL A 323 -8.63 4.20 -9.69
CA VAL A 323 -7.37 4.07 -8.93
C VAL A 323 -6.55 2.87 -9.41
N LEU A 324 -7.21 1.74 -9.68
CA LEU A 324 -6.55 0.57 -10.25
C LEU A 324 -5.97 0.86 -11.63
N LEU A 325 -6.70 1.59 -12.48
CA LEU A 325 -6.20 2.07 -13.78
C LEU A 325 -4.93 2.89 -13.62
N TYR A 326 -4.92 3.87 -12.71
CA TYR A 326 -3.72 4.63 -12.38
C TYR A 326 -2.56 3.72 -11.95
N MET A 327 -2.80 2.78 -11.04
CA MET A 327 -1.76 1.88 -10.51
C MET A 327 -1.18 0.98 -11.60
N VAL A 328 -2.01 0.44 -12.48
CA VAL A 328 -1.59 -0.36 -13.63
C VAL A 328 -0.71 0.46 -14.58
N LEU A 329 -1.18 1.63 -15.00
CA LEU A 329 -0.43 2.52 -15.90
C LEU A 329 0.89 2.97 -15.27
N ALA A 330 0.85 3.36 -14.00
CA ALA A 330 2.01 3.77 -13.25
C ALA A 330 3.07 2.66 -13.16
N ASN A 331 2.65 1.40 -12.98
CA ASN A 331 3.54 0.25 -12.91
C ASN A 331 4.08 -0.13 -14.30
N VAL A 332 3.27 -0.07 -15.34
CA VAL A 332 3.72 -0.26 -16.73
C VAL A 332 4.80 0.76 -17.09
N PHE A 333 4.58 2.05 -16.77
CA PHE A 333 5.57 3.10 -16.99
C PHE A 333 6.87 2.82 -16.21
N GLN A 334 6.77 2.42 -14.94
CA GLN A 334 7.93 2.08 -14.13
C GLN A 334 8.68 0.86 -14.66
N THR A 335 7.98 -0.14 -15.17
CA THR A 335 8.57 -1.33 -15.80
C THR A 335 9.33 -0.94 -17.05
N ALA A 336 8.73 -0.10 -17.91
CA ALA A 336 9.41 0.43 -19.10
C ALA A 336 10.66 1.26 -18.73
N GLN A 337 10.55 2.12 -17.72
CA GLN A 337 11.68 2.89 -17.19
C GLN A 337 12.80 1.98 -16.66
N SER A 338 12.45 0.95 -15.87
CA SER A 338 13.41 -0.03 -15.36
C SER A 338 14.10 -0.79 -16.48
N PHE A 339 13.37 -1.16 -17.53
CA PHE A 339 13.92 -1.82 -18.71
C PHE A 339 14.91 -0.94 -19.47
N ILE A 340 14.55 0.33 -19.71
CA ILE A 340 15.43 1.30 -20.38
C ILE A 340 16.72 1.50 -19.56
N LEU A 341 16.58 1.76 -18.26
CA LEU A 341 17.71 2.01 -17.37
C LEU A 341 18.56 0.76 -17.12
N SER A 342 18.00 -0.44 -17.30
CA SER A 342 18.76 -1.69 -17.20
C SER A 342 19.81 -1.86 -18.31
N LYS A 343 19.62 -1.18 -19.44
CA LYS A 343 20.54 -1.20 -20.59
C LYS A 343 21.65 -0.14 -20.53
N GLU A 344 21.57 0.79 -19.57
CA GLU A 344 22.64 1.80 -19.39
C GLU A 344 23.97 1.11 -19.00
N PRO A 345 25.13 1.63 -19.45
CA PRO A 345 26.43 1.13 -18.98
C PRO A 345 26.57 1.34 -17.47
N LEU A 346 27.31 0.44 -16.82
CA LEU A 346 27.61 0.58 -15.40
C LEU A 346 28.62 1.69 -15.19
N PRO A 347 28.59 2.41 -14.05
CA PRO A 347 29.65 3.31 -13.65
C PRO A 347 31.01 2.57 -13.60
N GLU A 348 32.08 3.20 -14.05
CA GLU A 348 33.43 2.61 -14.16
C GLU A 348 33.91 1.94 -12.88
N ASN A 349 33.65 2.56 -11.71
CA ASN A 349 34.01 2.02 -10.41
C ASN A 349 33.29 0.71 -10.08
N ILE A 350 32.09 0.50 -10.58
CA ILE A 350 31.31 -0.73 -10.37
C ILE A 350 31.74 -1.79 -11.39
N GLN A 351 31.97 -1.38 -12.64
CA GLN A 351 32.48 -2.26 -13.68
C GLN A 351 33.82 -2.88 -13.24
N ALA A 352 34.75 -2.07 -12.75
CA ALA A 352 36.03 -2.54 -12.23
C ALA A 352 35.90 -3.57 -11.08
N LEU A 353 34.91 -3.39 -10.19
CA LEU A 353 34.62 -4.36 -9.11
C LEU A 353 34.06 -5.67 -9.66
N VAL A 354 33.21 -5.63 -10.67
CA VAL A 354 32.66 -6.82 -11.35
C VAL A 354 33.76 -7.58 -12.05
N ASP A 355 34.56 -6.90 -12.86
CA ASP A 355 35.68 -7.48 -13.61
C ASP A 355 36.72 -8.13 -12.69
N ALA A 356 37.02 -7.48 -11.56
CA ALA A 356 37.93 -8.03 -10.52
C ALA A 356 37.34 -9.29 -9.84
N GLN A 357 36.03 -9.36 -9.70
CA GLN A 357 35.37 -10.54 -9.12
C GLN A 357 35.32 -11.69 -10.11
N GLU A 358 34.97 -11.43 -11.37
CA GLU A 358 34.96 -12.45 -12.43
C GLU A 358 36.36 -13.05 -12.64
N ALA A 359 37.40 -12.21 -12.63
CA ALA A 359 38.79 -12.67 -12.69
C ALA A 359 39.17 -13.56 -11.52
N LYS A 360 38.70 -13.27 -10.29
CA LYS A 360 38.95 -14.12 -9.11
C LYS A 360 38.20 -15.46 -9.19
N THR A 361 36.97 -15.45 -9.67
CA THR A 361 36.16 -16.66 -9.84
C THR A 361 36.75 -17.56 -10.92
N ALA A 362 37.13 -16.98 -12.05
CA ALA A 362 37.79 -17.71 -13.14
C ALA A 362 39.17 -18.31 -12.74
N SER A 363 39.92 -17.62 -11.88
CA SER A 363 41.17 -18.13 -11.32
C SER A 363 40.95 -19.27 -10.33
N SER A 364 39.88 -19.22 -9.53
CA SER A 364 39.48 -20.23 -8.58
C SER A 364 39.03 -21.53 -9.31
N ASP A 365 38.23 -21.40 -10.37
CA ASP A 365 37.79 -22.52 -11.19
C ASP A 365 38.95 -23.21 -11.94
N ARG A 366 39.92 -22.41 -12.43
CA ARG A 366 41.14 -22.99 -13.04
C ARG A 366 42.02 -23.70 -12.03
N GLY A 367 42.04 -23.20 -10.77
CA GLY A 367 42.76 -23.87 -9.69
C GLY A 367 42.11 -25.20 -9.25
N ALA A 368 40.76 -25.28 -9.33
CA ALA A 368 40.02 -26.50 -9.02
C ALA A 368 40.15 -27.60 -10.12
N LEU A 369 40.35 -27.18 -11.37
CA LEU A 369 40.58 -28.13 -12.49
C LEU A 369 42.02 -28.60 -12.60
N ALA A 370 42.97 -28.01 -11.87
CA ALA A 370 44.39 -28.37 -11.88
C ALA A 370 44.77 -29.48 -10.86
N PHE A 371 43.80 -30.10 -10.19
CA PHE A 371 44.04 -31.27 -9.36
C PHE A 371 44.02 -32.50 -10.27
N GLU A 372 45.13 -32.75 -11.00
CA GLU A 372 45.42 -34.07 -11.57
C GLU A 372 45.75 -35.04 -10.42
N PRO A 373 45.06 -36.20 -10.32
CA PRO A 373 45.49 -37.23 -9.39
C PRO A 373 46.81 -37.80 -9.90
N GLY A 374 47.88 -37.52 -9.15
CA GLY A 374 49.23 -37.97 -9.46
C GLY A 374 49.29 -39.41 -9.89
N SER A 375 49.89 -39.63 -11.08
CA SER A 375 50.32 -40.87 -11.63
C SER A 375 51.15 -41.66 -10.59
N ARG A 376 50.63 -42.80 -10.10
CA ARG A 376 51.39 -43.78 -9.35
C ARG A 376 52.43 -44.36 -10.29
N LYS A 377 53.69 -44.05 -10.11
CA LYS A 377 54.80 -44.77 -10.64
C LYS A 377 54.80 -46.19 -10.05
N SER A 378 54.59 -47.21 -10.92
CA SER A 378 54.86 -48.58 -10.67
C SER A 378 56.39 -48.78 -10.51
N SER A 379 56.80 -49.20 -9.32
CA SER A 379 58.10 -49.85 -9.17
C SER A 379 57.85 -51.35 -8.90
N ASP A 380 58.14 -52.10 -9.96
CA ASP A 380 58.27 -53.50 -10.00
C ASP A 380 59.43 -54.00 -9.11
N LYS A 381 59.19 -55.02 -8.27
CA LYS A 381 60.06 -56.18 -8.08
C LYS A 381 59.56 -57.16 -7.02
N GLY A 382 59.24 -58.29 -7.49
CA GLY A 382 59.78 -59.52 -6.89
C GLY A 382 58.90 -60.32 -5.93
N GLY A 383 58.36 -61.41 -6.45
CA GLY A 383 58.51 -62.76 -5.95
C GLY A 383 57.60 -63.17 -4.76
N GLY A 384 56.87 -64.27 -5.02
CA GLY A 384 56.46 -65.14 -3.91
C GLY A 384 55.06 -65.73 -4.04
N LYS A 385 55.08 -66.97 -4.59
CA LYS A 385 54.02 -67.96 -4.62
C LYS A 385 53.33 -68.24 -3.26
N SER A 386 52.05 -68.45 -3.21
CA SER A 386 51.40 -69.78 -3.00
C SER A 386 49.96 -69.59 -2.44
N THR A 387 49.08 -70.19 -3.15
CA THR A 387 48.08 -71.22 -2.84
C THR A 387 47.02 -70.92 -1.75
N ALA A 388 45.82 -70.93 -2.25
CA ALA A 388 44.75 -71.91 -2.00
C ALA A 388 43.64 -71.50 -0.97
N LYS A 389 42.42 -71.64 -1.55
CA LYS A 389 41.17 -72.14 -0.93
C LYS A 389 40.52 -71.23 0.14
N GLY A 390 39.35 -70.77 -0.08
CA GLY A 390 38.12 -71.56 -0.24
C GLY A 390 37.17 -71.15 0.89
N GLY A 391 35.97 -70.99 0.61
CA GLY A 391 34.92 -71.10 1.64
C GLY A 391 33.87 -70.00 1.65
N ASP A 392 32.87 -70.29 0.92
CA ASP A 392 31.46 -69.88 1.06
C ASP A 392 30.94 -69.66 2.49
N LYS A 393 29.94 -68.81 2.53
CA LYS A 393 28.56 -68.94 3.07
C LYS A 393 28.13 -67.65 3.76
N GLU A 394 27.14 -67.05 3.15
CA GLU A 394 25.73 -67.03 3.56
C GLU A 394 25.49 -66.98 5.09
N ASN A 395 24.84 -65.97 5.59
CA ASN A 395 23.42 -66.02 6.00
C ASN A 395 23.04 -64.81 6.87
N LYS A 396 22.03 -64.17 6.44
CA LYS A 396 20.68 -63.93 7.01
C LYS A 396 20.56 -63.54 8.48
N SER A 397 19.68 -62.50 8.53
CA SER A 397 18.58 -62.31 9.51
C SER A 397 19.01 -61.87 10.90
N GLY A 398 18.39 -60.84 11.33
CA GLY A 398 17.08 -60.71 11.78
C GLY A 398 17.07 -59.93 13.08
N SER A 399 16.19 -59.01 13.11
CA SER A 399 15.10 -58.95 14.07
C SER A 399 15.35 -58.35 15.44
N THR A 400 14.58 -57.28 15.62
CA THR A 400 13.70 -57.01 16.74
C THR A 400 14.26 -56.61 18.11
N ALA A 401 13.77 -55.47 18.47
CA ALA A 401 12.84 -55.18 19.56
C ALA A 401 13.36 -54.51 20.84
N LYS A 402 12.68 -53.44 21.10
CA LYS A 402 12.02 -53.06 22.37
C LYS A 402 12.84 -52.80 23.65
N GLY A 403 12.43 -51.69 24.21
CA GLY A 403 12.29 -51.53 25.65
C GLY A 403 12.91 -50.26 26.18
N ASN A 404 12.14 -49.26 26.38
CA ASN A 404 11.28 -48.92 27.52
C ASN A 404 12.08 -48.30 28.67
N ALA A 405 11.80 -47.03 28.89
CA ALA A 405 11.04 -46.45 30.01
C ALA A 405 11.86 -45.86 31.18
N LYS A 406 11.28 -44.74 31.60
CA LYS A 406 11.29 -44.11 32.94
C LYS A 406 12.57 -43.34 33.34
N GLY A 407 12.51 -42.16 33.88
CA GLY A 407 11.51 -41.39 34.59
C GLY A 407 12.25 -40.50 35.59
N GLY A 408 11.60 -39.45 36.04
CA GLY A 408 12.01 -38.70 37.21
C GLY A 408 12.31 -37.25 36.91
N LYS A 409 11.33 -36.38 37.09
CA LYS A 409 10.78 -35.68 38.26
C LYS A 409 11.78 -34.78 38.99
N SER A 410 11.40 -33.50 38.92
CA SER A 410 11.25 -32.49 39.99
C SER A 410 12.54 -31.78 40.41
N ASN A 411 12.57 -30.45 40.53
CA ASN A 411 11.84 -29.71 41.54
C ASN A 411 11.93 -28.20 41.32
N ALA A 412 10.90 -27.54 41.71
CA ALA A 412 10.74 -26.09 41.84
C ALA A 412 11.46 -25.54 43.11
N THR A 413 11.85 -24.28 43.05
CA THR A 413 11.90 -23.34 44.19
C THR A 413 12.11 -21.93 43.63
N ARG A 414 11.22 -20.98 43.59
CA ARG A 414 10.52 -20.11 44.53
C ARG A 414 11.46 -19.40 45.54
N SER A 415 11.68 -18.08 45.37
CA SER A 415 11.77 -17.06 46.44
C SER A 415 11.82 -15.67 45.73
N LYS A 416 10.78 -14.82 45.85
CA LYS A 416 10.49 -13.81 46.90
C LYS A 416 11.74 -12.96 47.20
N GLY A 417 11.77 -11.69 47.00
CA GLY A 417 10.95 -10.59 47.34
C GLY A 417 11.81 -9.39 47.68
N ASN A 418 11.28 -8.25 47.53
CA ASN A 418 11.28 -7.03 48.39
C ASN A 418 11.65 -5.76 47.63
N LYS A 419 10.76 -4.84 47.41
CA LYS A 419 10.24 -3.68 48.19
C LYS A 419 11.31 -2.73 48.72
N LYS A 420 11.23 -1.51 48.24
CA LYS A 420 11.06 -0.20 48.89
C LYS A 420 11.69 0.89 48.03
N SER A 421 10.94 1.88 47.61
CA SER A 421 10.37 3.06 48.23
C SER A 421 11.33 4.26 48.22
N GLY A 422 10.79 5.34 47.70
CA GLY A 422 10.97 6.59 48.33
C GLY A 422 11.35 7.76 47.42
N GLY A 423 10.43 8.71 47.35
CA GLY A 423 10.55 10.13 47.51
C GLY A 423 11.01 10.89 46.24
N GLY A 424 10.30 11.77 45.68
CA GLY A 424 9.54 12.86 46.25
C GLY A 424 10.21 14.18 45.94
N SER A 425 9.50 15.05 45.25
CA SER A 425 9.52 16.52 45.40
C SER A 425 9.61 17.29 44.09
N LYS A 426 8.47 17.80 43.57
CA LYS A 426 7.93 19.17 43.70
C LYS A 426 8.68 20.32 42.97
N LYS A 427 7.85 21.00 42.13
CA LYS A 427 7.76 22.46 41.86
C LYS A 427 8.76 23.02 40.84
N LYS A 428 8.32 23.85 39.86
CA LYS A 428 7.47 25.07 39.76
C LYS A 428 7.28 25.38 38.28
N VAL A 429 6.10 25.66 37.78
CA VAL A 429 5.42 26.90 37.44
C VAL A 429 6.34 28.06 37.02
N SER A 430 6.16 28.53 35.74
CA SER A 430 6.00 29.94 35.38
C SER A 430 5.80 30.10 33.86
N ASN A 431 4.64 30.54 33.48
CA ASN A 431 4.22 31.62 32.61
C ASN A 431 5.30 32.32 31.73
N ARG A 432 5.14 32.24 30.44
CA ARG A 432 4.78 33.44 29.62
C ARG A 432 4.20 32.98 28.30
#